data_7295fcbdfbd9812f43475403a2e2b7e6
#
_entry.id   7295fcbdfbd9812f43475403a2e2b7e6
#
_cell.length_a   1.000
_cell.length_b   1.000
_cell.length_c   1.000
_cell.angle_alpha   90.00
_cell.angle_beta   90.00
_cell.angle_gamma   90.00
#
_symmetry.space_group_name_H-M   'P 1'
#
loop_
_entity.id
_entity.type
_entity.pdbx_description
1 polymer ?
#
loop_
_entity_poly.entity_id
_entity_poly.type
_entity_poly.pdbx_seq_one_letter_code
_entity_poly.pdbx_strand_id
1 'polypeptide(L)'
;MQKLEHPYKPIPLTSIKENDAIVVLSGNIYKVGVKEHAIYEFDDPDRFFAGINLINQQKADKLIFTAGQMTWREYWTPEGYILKDRAISLGVSGQILVTEKVQNTYEESIAIKKLIPINSSIILVTSAFHMSRSQYLFEKQGFNVTPFPVDFKYEIRDISFLS
;
A
#
# COMPACT_ATOMS: atom_id res chain seq x y z
N MET A 1 -2.67 18.53 6.15
CA MET A 1 -1.83 17.34 6.41
C MET A 1 -1.93 16.92 7.87
N GLN A 2 -1.51 17.73 8.85
CA GLN A 2 -1.55 17.38 10.27
C GLN A 2 -2.88 16.78 10.75
N LYS A 3 -4.03 17.36 10.38
CA LYS A 3 -5.35 16.84 10.78
C LYS A 3 -5.69 15.46 10.21
N LEU A 4 -5.13 15.11 9.05
CA LEU A 4 -5.39 13.84 8.39
C LEU A 4 -4.49 12.71 8.93
N GLU A 5 -3.30 13.05 9.37
CA GLU A 5 -2.33 12.10 9.93
C GLU A 5 -2.50 11.93 11.45
N HIS A 6 -3.06 12.89 12.13
CA HIS A 6 -3.16 12.95 13.61
C HIS A 6 -3.71 11.68 14.27
N PRO A 7 -4.68 10.95 13.70
CA PRO A 7 -5.18 9.72 14.31
C PRO A 7 -4.16 8.57 14.29
N TYR A 8 -3.14 8.67 13.46
CA TYR A 8 -2.20 7.59 13.20
C TYR A 8 -0.80 7.90 13.75
N LYS A 9 -0.14 6.83 14.17
CA LYS A 9 1.25 6.86 14.63
C LYS A 9 2.01 5.74 13.92
N PRO A 10 3.33 5.85 13.76
CA PRO A 10 4.14 4.73 13.30
C PRO A 10 3.89 3.49 14.15
N ILE A 11 3.66 2.36 13.49
CA ILE A 11 3.34 1.10 14.15
C ILE A 11 4.55 0.17 14.02
N PRO A 12 5.13 -0.33 15.13
CA PRO A 12 6.19 -1.31 15.05
C PRO A 12 5.69 -2.61 14.39
N LEU A 13 6.48 -3.19 13.49
CA LEU A 13 6.15 -4.45 12.83
C LEU A 13 5.86 -5.58 13.84
N THR A 14 6.57 -5.57 14.96
CA THR A 14 6.42 -6.58 16.02
C THR A 14 5.04 -6.55 16.69
N SER A 15 4.34 -5.43 16.65
CA SER A 15 2.99 -5.31 17.24
C SER A 15 1.88 -5.79 16.30
N ILE A 16 2.18 -5.98 15.03
CA ILE A 16 1.20 -6.47 14.04
C ILE A 16 1.00 -7.95 14.18
N LYS A 17 -0.26 -8.36 14.37
CA LYS A 17 -0.66 -9.77 14.35
C LYS A 17 -0.70 -10.28 12.92
N GLU A 18 -0.75 -11.60 12.78
CA GLU A 18 -0.96 -12.26 11.50
C GLU A 18 -2.36 -11.94 10.95
N ASN A 19 -2.43 -11.74 9.65
CA ASN A 19 -3.65 -11.43 8.88
C ASN A 19 -3.72 -12.33 7.64
N ASP A 20 -4.83 -12.32 6.91
CA ASP A 20 -5.01 -13.12 5.70
C ASP A 20 -4.25 -12.55 4.50
N ALA A 21 -4.09 -11.24 4.44
CA ALA A 21 -3.36 -10.58 3.35
C ALA A 21 -2.77 -9.23 3.78
N ILE A 22 -1.72 -8.82 3.07
CA ILE A 22 -1.16 -7.47 3.08
C ILE A 22 -1.61 -6.79 1.79
N VAL A 23 -2.23 -5.63 1.89
CA VAL A 23 -2.70 -4.83 0.75
C VAL A 23 -1.94 -3.52 0.70
N VAL A 24 -1.14 -3.33 -0.35
CA VAL A 24 -0.36 -2.11 -0.59
C VAL A 24 -1.03 -1.30 -1.68
N LEU A 25 -1.50 -0.11 -1.32
CA LEU A 25 -2.16 0.79 -2.26
C LEU A 25 -1.16 1.46 -3.21
N SER A 26 -1.64 1.78 -4.40
CA SER A 26 -0.87 2.47 -5.44
C SER A 26 -0.48 3.90 -5.04
N GLY A 27 0.42 4.51 -5.82
CA GLY A 27 0.96 5.85 -5.57
C GLY A 27 2.44 5.84 -5.17
N ASN A 28 3.20 4.82 -5.59
CA ASN A 28 4.62 4.64 -5.25
C ASN A 28 5.56 4.96 -6.43
N ILE A 29 5.04 4.96 -7.66
CA ILE A 29 5.84 4.94 -8.88
C ILE A 29 5.53 6.15 -9.77
N TYR A 30 6.57 6.72 -10.35
CA TYR A 30 6.44 7.61 -11.49
C TYR A 30 7.26 7.11 -12.68
N LYS A 31 6.89 7.58 -13.87
CA LYS A 31 7.51 7.22 -15.12
C LYS A 31 8.41 8.34 -15.60
N VAL A 32 9.64 7.98 -15.98
CA VAL A 32 10.61 8.89 -16.62
C VAL A 32 10.82 8.44 -18.07
N GLY A 33 10.84 9.40 -18.99
CA GLY A 33 11.03 9.14 -20.41
C GLY A 33 9.72 8.81 -21.15
N VAL A 34 9.85 8.48 -22.42
CA VAL A 34 8.72 8.25 -23.32
C VAL A 34 8.88 6.93 -24.06
N LYS A 35 7.76 6.25 -24.32
CA LYS A 35 7.68 5.00 -25.10
C LYS A 35 8.70 3.95 -24.65
N GLU A 36 9.49 3.47 -25.57
CA GLU A 36 10.46 2.35 -25.40
C GLU A 36 11.62 2.71 -24.45
N HIS A 37 11.85 4.00 -24.23
CA HIS A 37 12.90 4.48 -23.32
C HIS A 37 12.33 4.88 -21.94
N ALA A 38 11.12 4.47 -21.64
CA ALA A 38 10.50 4.76 -20.36
C ALA A 38 11.08 3.89 -19.25
N ILE A 39 11.44 4.52 -18.16
CA ILE A 39 11.81 3.86 -16.91
C ILE A 39 10.80 4.22 -15.83
N TYR A 40 10.63 3.33 -14.87
CA TYR A 40 9.76 3.54 -13.72
C TYR A 40 10.62 3.65 -12.46
N GLU A 41 10.47 4.75 -11.75
CA GLU A 41 11.20 5.04 -10.53
C GLU A 41 10.23 5.19 -9.36
N PHE A 42 10.73 4.98 -8.14
CA PHE A 42 9.93 5.28 -6.96
C PHE A 42 9.81 6.79 -6.76
N ASP A 43 8.58 7.26 -6.58
CA ASP A 43 8.29 8.59 -6.04
C ASP A 43 8.38 8.55 -4.51
N ASP A 44 7.66 7.60 -3.91
CA ASP A 44 7.74 7.30 -2.49
C ASP A 44 7.79 5.77 -2.30
N PRO A 45 8.92 5.22 -1.82
CA PRO A 45 9.08 3.79 -1.68
C PRO A 45 8.49 3.23 -0.37
N ASP A 46 8.04 4.06 0.56
CA ASP A 46 7.70 3.65 1.93
C ASP A 46 6.60 2.59 1.97
N ARG A 47 5.58 2.73 1.12
CA ARG A 47 4.50 1.72 1.04
C ARG A 47 5.01 0.38 0.54
N PHE A 48 5.84 0.39 -0.50
CA PHE A 48 6.42 -0.80 -1.08
C PHE A 48 7.28 -1.56 -0.07
N PHE A 49 8.24 -0.88 0.55
CA PHE A 49 9.11 -1.51 1.53
C PHE A 49 8.38 -1.96 2.80
N ALA A 50 7.33 -1.25 3.22
CA ALA A 50 6.47 -1.72 4.30
C ALA A 50 5.81 -3.06 3.95
N GLY A 51 5.25 -3.18 2.74
CA GLY A 51 4.68 -4.44 2.25
C GLY A 51 5.70 -5.58 2.23
N ILE A 52 6.90 -5.32 1.73
CA ILE A 52 8.01 -6.29 1.71
C ILE A 52 8.40 -6.73 3.12
N ASN A 53 8.55 -5.79 4.05
CA ASN A 53 8.91 -6.10 5.43
C ASN A 53 7.83 -6.93 6.13
N LEU A 54 6.57 -6.61 5.92
CA LEU A 54 5.44 -7.34 6.50
C LEU A 54 5.38 -8.78 6.00
N ILE A 55 5.51 -9.03 4.69
CA ILE A 55 5.48 -10.39 4.15
C ILE A 55 6.71 -11.20 4.57
N ASN A 56 7.89 -10.60 4.60
CA ASN A 56 9.11 -11.25 5.04
C ASN A 56 9.08 -11.63 6.53
N GLN A 57 8.33 -10.88 7.35
CA GLN A 57 8.07 -11.22 8.74
C GLN A 57 6.83 -12.10 8.94
N GLN A 58 6.34 -12.70 7.87
CA GLN A 58 5.22 -13.65 7.90
C GLN A 58 3.95 -13.09 8.57
N LYS A 59 3.69 -11.79 8.36
CA LYS A 59 2.46 -11.16 8.88
C LYS A 59 1.22 -11.51 8.05
N ALA A 60 1.41 -12.09 6.88
CA ALA A 60 0.40 -12.74 6.04
C ALA A 60 1.10 -13.63 5.00
N ASP A 61 0.33 -14.54 4.38
CA ASP A 61 0.83 -15.38 3.27
C ASP A 61 0.72 -14.71 1.90
N LYS A 62 -0.07 -13.66 1.79
CA LYS A 62 -0.36 -12.95 0.54
C LYS A 62 0.04 -11.49 0.64
N LEU A 63 0.77 -11.03 -0.38
CA LEU A 63 1.07 -9.62 -0.61
C LEU A 63 0.35 -9.19 -1.89
N ILE A 64 -0.52 -8.20 -1.79
CA ILE A 64 -1.33 -7.71 -2.89
C ILE A 64 -0.97 -6.26 -3.19
N PHE A 65 -0.53 -6.00 -4.42
CA PHE A 65 -0.34 -4.65 -4.93
C PHE A 65 -1.56 -4.23 -5.76
N THR A 66 -2.08 -3.04 -5.54
CA THR A 66 -3.13 -2.49 -6.38
C THR A 66 -2.54 -1.93 -7.68
N ALA A 67 -3.21 -2.18 -8.80
CA ALA A 67 -2.74 -1.79 -10.12
C ALA A 67 -3.25 -0.39 -10.50
N GLY A 68 -2.85 0.62 -9.73
CA GLY A 68 -3.22 2.01 -9.99
C GLY A 68 -2.73 2.50 -11.34
N GLN A 69 -3.62 3.11 -12.10
CA GLN A 69 -3.30 3.75 -13.36
C GLN A 69 -4.28 4.88 -13.66
N MET A 70 -3.79 6.10 -13.79
CA MET A 70 -4.62 7.24 -14.16
C MET A 70 -5.03 7.17 -15.64
N THR A 71 -6.25 7.62 -15.97
CA THR A 71 -6.81 7.60 -17.34
C THR A 71 -5.92 8.28 -18.38
N TRP A 72 -5.27 9.39 -18.02
CA TRP A 72 -4.35 10.11 -18.92
C TRP A 72 -2.96 9.47 -19.02
N ARG A 73 -2.75 8.33 -18.35
CA ARG A 73 -1.51 7.55 -18.36
C ARG A 73 -1.73 6.15 -18.92
N GLU A 74 -2.62 5.99 -19.87
CA GLU A 74 -2.99 4.70 -20.46
C GLU A 74 -1.81 3.88 -21.00
N TYR A 75 -0.76 4.57 -21.46
CA TYR A 75 0.45 3.93 -21.98
C TYR A 75 1.46 3.50 -20.90
N TRP A 76 1.12 3.73 -19.65
CA TRP A 76 1.96 3.29 -18.54
C TRP A 76 1.58 1.87 -18.15
N THR A 77 2.58 1.09 -17.75
CA THR A 77 2.30 -0.18 -17.07
C THR A 77 1.62 0.12 -15.73
N PRO A 78 0.49 -0.53 -15.41
CA PRO A 78 -0.14 -0.36 -14.10
C PRO A 78 0.83 -0.67 -12.97
N GLU A 79 0.85 0.17 -11.95
CA GLU A 79 1.88 0.17 -10.91
C GLU A 79 2.08 -1.18 -10.22
N GLY A 80 1.00 -1.87 -9.92
CA GLY A 80 1.05 -3.14 -9.20
C GLY A 80 1.92 -4.20 -9.88
N TYR A 81 1.96 -4.23 -11.21
CA TYR A 81 2.81 -5.18 -11.94
C TYR A 81 4.29 -4.84 -11.81
N ILE A 82 4.64 -3.55 -11.82
CA ILE A 82 6.00 -3.08 -11.64
C ILE A 82 6.49 -3.43 -10.22
N LEU A 83 5.65 -3.19 -9.21
CA LEU A 83 5.97 -3.49 -7.82
C LEU A 83 6.11 -5.00 -7.59
N LYS A 84 5.26 -5.81 -8.21
CA LYS A 84 5.37 -7.28 -8.17
C LYS A 84 6.72 -7.75 -8.72
N ASP A 85 7.11 -7.27 -9.90
CA ASP A 85 8.39 -7.66 -10.51
C ASP A 85 9.57 -7.25 -9.63
N ARG A 86 9.52 -6.08 -9.01
CA ARG A 86 10.54 -5.62 -8.06
C ARG A 86 10.59 -6.47 -6.79
N ALA A 87 9.43 -6.83 -6.25
CA ALA A 87 9.35 -7.72 -5.09
C ALA A 87 9.96 -9.10 -5.37
N ILE A 88 9.66 -9.68 -6.53
CA ILE A 88 10.25 -10.94 -6.99
C ILE A 88 11.76 -10.81 -7.13
N SER A 89 12.26 -9.73 -7.74
CA SER A 89 13.70 -9.50 -7.90
C SER A 89 14.44 -9.31 -6.58
N LEU A 90 13.74 -8.88 -5.52
CA LEU A 90 14.27 -8.80 -4.16
C LEU A 90 14.22 -10.14 -3.41
N GLY A 91 13.75 -11.21 -4.06
CA GLY A 91 13.68 -12.54 -3.45
C GLY A 91 12.55 -12.73 -2.45
N VAL A 92 11.50 -11.91 -2.54
CA VAL A 92 10.32 -12.08 -1.67
C VAL A 92 9.70 -13.45 -1.94
N SER A 93 9.59 -14.26 -0.90
CA SER A 93 8.87 -15.52 -0.92
C SER A 93 7.43 -15.31 -0.45
N GLY A 94 6.50 -16.03 -1.04
CA GLY A 94 5.08 -15.90 -0.74
C GLY A 94 4.24 -15.63 -1.99
N GLN A 95 2.94 -15.56 -1.81
CA GLN A 95 2.04 -15.30 -2.91
C GLN A 95 1.91 -13.79 -3.16
N ILE A 96 2.44 -13.33 -4.31
CA ILE A 96 2.33 -11.92 -4.73
C ILE A 96 1.25 -11.80 -5.79
N LEU A 97 0.20 -11.07 -5.48
CA LEU A 97 -0.95 -10.82 -6.34
C LEU A 97 -0.99 -9.36 -6.78
N VAL A 98 -1.65 -9.11 -7.90
CA VAL A 98 -1.92 -7.77 -8.42
C VAL A 98 -3.40 -7.69 -8.77
N THR A 99 -4.04 -6.57 -8.43
CA THR A 99 -5.44 -6.33 -8.80
C THR A 99 -5.58 -6.11 -10.30
N GLU A 100 -6.81 -6.11 -10.80
CA GLU A 100 -7.11 -5.46 -12.05
C GLU A 100 -6.77 -3.97 -11.99
N LYS A 101 -6.70 -3.33 -13.15
CA LYS A 101 -6.44 -1.91 -13.30
C LYS A 101 -7.49 -1.07 -12.56
N VAL A 102 -7.04 -0.12 -11.76
CA VAL A 102 -7.88 0.75 -10.92
C VAL A 102 -7.41 2.20 -11.00
N GLN A 103 -8.30 3.16 -10.76
CA GLN A 103 -8.02 4.59 -10.92
C GLN A 103 -8.06 5.37 -9.60
N ASN A 104 -8.68 4.81 -8.57
CA ASN A 104 -8.87 5.48 -7.28
C ASN A 104 -9.03 4.46 -6.15
N THR A 105 -8.96 4.93 -4.91
CA THR A 105 -9.02 4.08 -3.72
C THR A 105 -10.36 3.33 -3.56
N TYR A 106 -11.45 3.87 -4.06
CA TYR A 106 -12.73 3.17 -4.05
C TYR A 106 -12.68 1.93 -4.96
N GLU A 107 -12.16 2.09 -6.18
CA GLU A 107 -11.96 0.97 -7.09
C GLU A 107 -10.93 -0.04 -6.56
N GLU A 108 -9.85 0.43 -5.90
CA GLU A 108 -8.90 -0.44 -5.21
C GLU A 108 -9.62 -1.34 -4.21
N SER A 109 -10.48 -0.77 -3.37
CA SER A 109 -11.21 -1.53 -2.35
C SER A 109 -12.17 -2.58 -2.95
N ILE A 110 -12.76 -2.30 -4.11
CA ILE A 110 -13.61 -3.25 -4.83
C ILE A 110 -12.77 -4.35 -5.48
N ALA A 111 -11.66 -3.99 -6.11
CA ALA A 111 -10.81 -4.94 -6.83
C ALA A 111 -10.22 -6.03 -5.91
N ILE A 112 -9.93 -5.70 -4.66
CA ILE A 112 -9.45 -6.68 -3.66
C ILE A 112 -10.47 -7.80 -3.43
N LYS A 113 -11.78 -7.54 -3.51
CA LYS A 113 -12.84 -8.57 -3.35
C LYS A 113 -12.78 -9.69 -4.38
N LYS A 114 -12.11 -9.45 -5.51
CA LYS A 114 -11.91 -10.47 -6.55
C LYS A 114 -10.75 -11.41 -6.24
N LEU A 115 -9.86 -11.01 -5.34
CA LEU A 115 -8.64 -11.74 -5.01
C LEU A 115 -8.72 -12.48 -3.69
N ILE A 116 -9.46 -11.95 -2.72
CA ILE A 116 -9.65 -12.55 -1.40
C ILE A 116 -11.12 -12.44 -0.95
N PRO A 117 -11.60 -13.39 -0.11
CA PRO A 117 -12.96 -13.35 0.39
C PRO A 117 -13.26 -12.08 1.19
N ILE A 118 -14.51 -11.64 1.16
CA ILE A 118 -15.03 -10.67 2.14
C ILE A 118 -14.92 -11.26 3.55
N ASN A 119 -14.83 -10.40 4.57
CA ASN A 119 -14.53 -10.73 5.96
C ASN A 119 -13.07 -11.16 6.22
N SER A 120 -12.22 -11.24 5.20
CA SER A 120 -10.79 -11.44 5.41
C SER A 120 -10.20 -10.31 6.26
N SER A 121 -9.22 -10.67 7.09
CA SER A 121 -8.38 -9.71 7.80
C SER A 121 -7.25 -9.23 6.88
N ILE A 122 -7.08 -7.92 6.78
CA ILE A 122 -6.05 -7.33 5.93
C ILE A 122 -5.20 -6.32 6.69
N ILE A 123 -3.90 -6.30 6.39
CA ILE A 123 -3.02 -5.20 6.76
C ILE A 123 -3.03 -4.22 5.59
N LEU A 124 -3.60 -3.04 5.79
CA LEU A 124 -3.72 -2.02 4.76
C LEU A 124 -2.56 -1.04 4.86
N VAL A 125 -1.74 -0.98 3.80
CA VAL A 125 -0.56 -0.11 3.72
C VAL A 125 -0.81 1.04 2.77
N THR A 126 -0.77 2.25 3.28
CA THR A 126 -0.83 3.50 2.50
C THR A 126 -0.23 4.65 3.30
N SER A 127 -0.06 5.82 2.67
CA SER A 127 0.41 7.02 3.37
C SER A 127 -0.52 7.41 4.51
N ALA A 128 0.04 7.90 5.60
CA ALA A 128 -0.71 8.27 6.81
C ALA A 128 -1.86 9.24 6.52
N PHE A 129 -1.64 10.22 5.63
CA PHE A 129 -2.68 11.20 5.27
C PHE A 129 -3.82 10.63 4.42
N HIS A 130 -3.63 9.47 3.76
CA HIS A 130 -4.67 8.76 3.02
C HIS A 130 -5.38 7.69 3.85
N MET A 131 -4.80 7.28 4.98
CA MET A 131 -5.22 6.09 5.73
C MET A 131 -6.68 6.15 6.18
N SER A 132 -7.14 7.25 6.77
CA SER A 132 -8.53 7.36 7.24
C SER A 132 -9.56 7.05 6.16
N ARG A 133 -9.38 7.64 4.98
CA ARG A 133 -10.28 7.43 3.84
C ARG A 133 -10.18 6.00 3.32
N SER A 134 -8.96 5.49 3.21
CA SER A 134 -8.71 4.15 2.70
C SER A 134 -9.30 3.10 3.64
N GLN A 135 -9.03 3.19 4.93
CA GLN A 135 -9.57 2.29 5.94
C GLN A 135 -11.10 2.25 5.88
N TYR A 136 -11.76 3.41 5.88
CA TYR A 136 -13.22 3.50 5.76
C TYR A 136 -13.76 2.78 4.51
N LEU A 137 -13.13 2.98 3.35
CA LEU A 137 -13.57 2.36 2.11
C LEU A 137 -13.41 0.84 2.13
N PHE A 138 -12.30 0.33 2.66
CA PHE A 138 -12.06 -1.12 2.75
C PHE A 138 -12.98 -1.79 3.79
N GLU A 139 -13.19 -1.17 4.95
CA GLU A 139 -14.14 -1.65 5.96
C GLU A 139 -15.57 -1.68 5.42
N LYS A 140 -15.95 -0.68 4.62
CA LYS A 140 -17.25 -0.63 3.94
C LYS A 140 -17.43 -1.76 2.92
N GLN A 141 -16.34 -2.30 2.35
CA GLN A 141 -16.39 -3.49 1.50
C GLN A 141 -16.46 -4.81 2.28
N GLY A 142 -16.40 -4.77 3.60
CA GLY A 142 -16.53 -5.93 4.47
C GLY A 142 -15.21 -6.55 4.94
N PHE A 143 -14.09 -5.86 4.77
CA PHE A 143 -12.79 -6.33 5.28
C PHE A 143 -12.57 -5.92 6.73
N ASN A 144 -11.85 -6.77 7.48
CA ASN A 144 -11.34 -6.44 8.81
C ASN A 144 -9.97 -5.77 8.63
N VAL A 145 -9.90 -4.46 8.80
CA VAL A 145 -8.70 -3.68 8.45
C VAL A 145 -7.82 -3.43 9.66
N THR A 146 -6.56 -3.85 9.57
CA THR A 146 -5.47 -3.38 10.41
C THR A 146 -4.72 -2.29 9.64
N PRO A 147 -4.83 -1.02 10.00
CA PRO A 147 -4.12 0.05 9.30
C PRO A 147 -2.62 -0.02 9.61
N PHE A 148 -1.80 0.11 8.57
CA PHE A 148 -0.35 0.24 8.68
C PHE A 148 0.09 1.51 7.92
N PRO A 149 -0.05 2.67 8.55
CA PRO A 149 0.29 3.96 7.95
C PRO A 149 1.81 4.10 7.80
N VAL A 150 2.22 4.66 6.66
CA VAL A 150 3.62 5.00 6.35
C VAL A 150 3.66 6.40 5.72
N ASP A 151 4.79 6.84 5.24
CA ASP A 151 4.95 8.12 4.53
C ASP A 151 4.30 9.28 5.31
N PHE A 152 4.71 9.43 6.57
CA PHE A 152 4.28 10.54 7.41
C PHE A 152 4.93 11.84 6.93
N LYS A 153 4.11 12.83 6.59
CA LYS A 153 4.55 14.17 6.18
C LYS A 153 4.66 15.12 7.37
N TYR A 154 4.11 14.73 8.51
CA TYR A 154 4.14 15.52 9.74
C TYR A 154 5.13 14.90 10.72
N GLU A 155 6.09 15.69 11.17
CA GLU A 155 7.04 15.34 12.21
C GLU A 155 6.41 15.60 13.58
N ILE A 156 6.22 14.54 14.38
CA ILE A 156 5.82 14.70 15.79
C ILE A 156 7.07 15.22 16.51
N ARG A 157 7.18 16.53 16.66
CA ARG A 157 8.17 17.10 17.57
C ARG A 157 7.72 16.83 18.99
N ASP A 158 8.47 16.01 19.68
CA ASP A 158 8.31 15.83 21.12
C ASP A 158 8.71 17.13 21.81
N ILE A 159 7.73 17.92 22.23
CA ILE A 159 7.94 19.21 22.93
C ILE A 159 8.50 18.97 24.34
N SER A 160 8.63 17.72 24.77
CA SER A 160 9.10 17.35 26.11
C SER A 160 10.60 17.61 26.37
N PHE A 161 11.38 17.97 25.35
CA PHE A 161 12.79 18.31 25.49
C PHE A 161 13.09 19.82 25.66
N LEU A 162 12.08 20.69 25.75
CA LEU A 162 12.23 22.12 25.88
C LEU A 162 11.75 22.67 27.24
N SER A 163 11.62 21.82 28.25
CA SER A 163 11.36 22.25 29.65
C SER A 163 12.56 22.03 30.53
#